data_bc3bba8601345d722b73c73cde46da6a
#
_entry.id   bc3bba8601345d722b73c73cde46da6a
#
_cell.length_a   1.000
_cell.length_b   1.000
_cell.length_c   1.000
_cell.angle_alpha   90.00
_cell.angle_beta   90.00
_cell.angle_gamma   90.00
#
_symmetry.space_group_name_H-M   'P 1'
#
loop_
_entity.id
_entity.type
_entity.pdbx_description
1 polymer ?
#
loop_
_entity_poly.entity_id
_entity_poly.type
_entity_poly.pdbx_seq_one_letter_code
_entity_poly.pdbx_strand_id
1 'polypeptide(L)'
;IIEATKNPFCLTVSDKNGKLLYTELAEQRFYKDSVKTKAVLQPDEHFFGFGERMDFMDQRGRKVYLNVELGRGIKPAVGGKDILRANYCPVPFMMSTKGYGLFFHTPFATEWNMGWDSSDYYSFKAFGGDLDYYFIYGPDFYTMVDRYTELTGKSPMLPRFAMGLHVGTYSGGTWKNEEMTSDKYPPALCKRLREEGVPFDLLWLDSTWRLFNTTYGNGGCCFEWRNTFKDPKAMFDSCYAQNVKMVGLHIRSILDNGPEYHLLDKAREQGNVLYPGAKIEGVVNFFDPKAVDWWWENGVMKVASIGAKFVKTDVGGTMDLKGLHNIFPLAYAEAPYRKFQEYNNMRGLTHTREGYAGIQ
;
A
#
# COMPACT_ATOMS: atom_id res chain seq x y z
N ILE A 1 13.97 -29.34 12.52
CA ILE A 1 15.10 -30.01 11.83
C ILE A 1 15.05 -29.52 10.38
N ILE A 2 16.20 -29.08 9.87
CA ILE A 2 16.36 -28.70 8.47
C ILE A 2 17.41 -29.63 7.85
N GLU A 3 17.04 -30.25 6.76
CA GLU A 3 17.92 -31.14 5.97
C GLU A 3 18.05 -30.53 4.56
N ALA A 4 19.27 -30.55 4.03
CA ALA A 4 19.54 -30.07 2.68
C ALA A 4 20.27 -31.17 1.88
N THR A 5 19.72 -31.53 0.72
CA THR A 5 20.42 -32.32 -0.28
C THR A 5 21.25 -31.40 -1.18
N LYS A 6 22.38 -31.87 -1.70
CA LYS A 6 23.27 -31.05 -2.53
C LYS A 6 23.02 -31.23 -4.03
N ASN A 7 22.62 -32.39 -4.45
CA ASN A 7 22.47 -32.70 -5.86
C ASN A 7 21.31 -33.71 -6.09
N PRO A 8 20.15 -33.24 -6.52
CA PRO A 8 19.77 -31.82 -6.66
C PRO A 8 19.66 -31.13 -5.31
N PHE A 9 19.83 -29.81 -5.29
CA PHE A 9 19.63 -29.04 -4.08
C PHE A 9 18.13 -28.96 -3.74
N CYS A 10 17.75 -29.47 -2.56
CA CYS A 10 16.39 -29.38 -2.02
C CYS A 10 16.45 -29.27 -0.50
N LEU A 11 15.53 -28.51 0.06
CA LEU A 11 15.34 -28.38 1.51
C LEU A 11 14.16 -29.22 1.97
N THR A 12 14.34 -29.87 3.12
CA THR A 12 13.27 -30.55 3.86
C THR A 12 13.26 -30.03 5.28
N VAL A 13 12.09 -29.66 5.78
CA VAL A 13 11.90 -29.14 7.14
C VAL A 13 10.88 -30.00 7.86
N SER A 14 11.29 -30.49 9.03
CA SER A 14 10.44 -31.24 9.96
C SER A 14 10.41 -30.58 11.33
N ASP A 15 9.36 -30.83 12.09
CA ASP A 15 9.30 -30.38 13.48
C ASP A 15 10.27 -31.23 14.37
N LYS A 16 10.32 -30.89 15.65
CA LYS A 16 11.19 -31.63 16.62
C LYS A 16 10.83 -33.09 16.82
N ASN A 17 9.62 -33.50 16.43
CA ASN A 17 9.14 -34.88 16.52
C ASN A 17 9.29 -35.67 15.20
N GLY A 18 9.90 -35.06 14.18
CA GLY A 18 10.08 -35.65 12.86
C GLY A 18 8.86 -35.54 11.93
N LYS A 19 7.82 -34.82 12.31
CA LYS A 19 6.68 -34.56 11.41
C LYS A 19 7.13 -33.63 10.29
N LEU A 20 6.94 -34.10 9.04
CA LEU A 20 7.23 -33.30 7.85
C LEU A 20 6.35 -32.04 7.80
N LEU A 21 7.00 -30.88 7.66
CA LEU A 21 6.33 -29.59 7.47
C LEU A 21 6.42 -29.15 6.01
N TYR A 22 7.61 -29.20 5.42
CA TYR A 22 7.90 -28.67 4.09
C TYR A 22 9.00 -29.50 3.42
N THR A 23 8.86 -29.78 2.13
CA THR A 23 9.95 -30.36 1.34
C THR A 23 9.92 -29.85 -0.09
N GLU A 24 11.06 -29.39 -0.55
CA GLU A 24 11.21 -28.93 -1.93
C GLU A 24 11.33 -30.09 -2.91
N LEU A 25 10.90 -29.84 -4.13
CA LEU A 25 11.08 -30.71 -5.27
C LEU A 25 12.20 -30.20 -6.17
N ALA A 26 12.97 -31.11 -6.74
CA ALA A 26 14.00 -30.77 -7.70
C ALA A 26 13.41 -30.09 -8.95
N GLU A 27 13.95 -28.92 -9.28
CA GLU A 27 13.63 -28.24 -10.54
C GLU A 27 14.74 -27.24 -10.91
N GLN A 28 14.70 -26.73 -12.13
CA GLN A 28 15.47 -25.55 -12.50
C GLN A 28 14.92 -24.36 -11.74
N ARG A 29 15.77 -23.64 -10.99
CA ARG A 29 15.37 -22.53 -10.12
C ARG A 29 15.61 -21.18 -10.73
N PHE A 30 16.64 -21.03 -11.54
CA PHE A 30 17.09 -19.77 -12.11
C PHE A 30 16.85 -19.76 -13.62
N TYR A 31 16.16 -18.73 -14.08
CA TYR A 31 15.86 -18.43 -15.48
C TYR A 31 16.40 -17.03 -15.79
N LYS A 32 16.44 -16.68 -17.07
CA LYS A 32 16.96 -15.36 -17.50
C LYS A 32 16.31 -14.20 -16.76
N ASP A 33 14.98 -14.24 -16.61
CA ASP A 33 14.19 -13.12 -16.09
C ASP A 33 13.31 -13.51 -14.89
N SER A 34 13.62 -14.61 -14.22
CA SER A 34 12.82 -15.08 -13.10
C SER A 34 13.53 -16.13 -12.26
N VAL A 35 13.09 -16.23 -11.03
CA VAL A 35 13.49 -17.30 -10.10
C VAL A 35 12.25 -18.03 -9.61
N LYS A 36 12.39 -19.35 -9.37
CA LYS A 36 11.27 -20.21 -9.00
C LYS A 36 11.71 -21.35 -8.08
N THR A 37 10.83 -21.80 -7.19
CA THR A 37 10.95 -23.07 -6.52
C THR A 37 9.57 -23.72 -6.38
N LYS A 38 9.55 -25.03 -6.13
CA LYS A 38 8.33 -25.79 -5.87
C LYS A 38 8.53 -26.75 -4.70
N ALA A 39 7.44 -27.04 -4.03
CA ALA A 39 7.39 -27.94 -2.89
C ALA A 39 6.22 -28.91 -2.99
N VAL A 40 6.32 -30.01 -2.28
CA VAL A 40 5.27 -31.02 -2.20
C VAL A 40 4.01 -30.41 -1.59
N LEU A 41 2.87 -30.62 -2.24
CA LEU A 41 1.56 -30.29 -1.69
C LEU A 41 1.06 -31.49 -0.89
N GLN A 42 1.04 -31.33 0.43
CA GLN A 42 0.60 -32.41 1.32
C GLN A 42 -0.92 -32.61 1.27
N PRO A 43 -1.42 -33.82 1.57
CA PRO A 43 -2.85 -34.05 1.77
C PRO A 43 -3.42 -33.06 2.81
N ASP A 44 -4.63 -32.56 2.60
CA ASP A 44 -5.35 -31.65 3.49
C ASP A 44 -4.53 -30.41 3.92
N GLU A 45 -3.63 -29.96 3.05
CA GLU A 45 -2.89 -28.73 3.22
C GLU A 45 -3.66 -27.57 2.56
N HIS A 46 -3.92 -26.52 3.33
CA HIS A 46 -4.61 -25.31 2.88
C HIS A 46 -3.74 -24.10 3.11
N PHE A 47 -3.95 -23.05 2.29
CA PHE A 47 -3.10 -21.87 2.24
C PHE A 47 -3.90 -20.59 2.41
N PHE A 48 -3.40 -19.70 3.27
CA PHE A 48 -4.01 -18.41 3.60
C PHE A 48 -2.98 -17.30 3.53
N GLY A 49 -3.42 -16.04 3.45
CA GLY A 49 -2.53 -14.89 3.42
C GLY A 49 -2.56 -14.16 2.08
N PHE A 50 -1.38 -13.80 1.55
CA PHE A 50 -1.17 -13.08 0.29
C PHE A 50 -1.61 -11.61 0.27
N GLY A 51 -1.86 -11.02 1.46
CA GLY A 51 -2.24 -9.62 1.60
C GLY A 51 -3.74 -9.37 1.40
N GLU A 52 -4.08 -8.15 0.99
CA GLU A 52 -5.46 -7.76 0.71
C GLU A 52 -5.94 -8.36 -0.61
N ARG A 53 -6.94 -9.22 -0.52
CA ARG A 53 -7.47 -9.95 -1.66
C ARG A 53 -9.00 -9.88 -1.71
N MET A 54 -9.54 -9.88 -2.93
CA MET A 54 -10.98 -9.86 -3.19
C MET A 54 -11.51 -11.21 -3.72
N ASP A 55 -10.73 -12.28 -3.54
CA ASP A 55 -11.06 -13.62 -3.97
C ASP A 55 -11.30 -14.58 -2.77
N PHE A 56 -10.93 -15.83 -2.91
CA PHE A 56 -11.14 -16.83 -1.88
C PHE A 56 -10.15 -16.69 -0.72
N MET A 57 -10.62 -17.00 0.47
CA MET A 57 -9.75 -17.02 1.66
C MET A 57 -8.75 -18.18 1.59
N ASP A 58 -9.20 -19.38 1.22
CA ASP A 58 -8.34 -20.54 0.98
C ASP A 58 -7.85 -20.54 -0.47
N GLN A 59 -6.56 -20.56 -0.64
CA GLN A 59 -5.90 -20.49 -1.94
C GLN A 59 -5.48 -21.86 -2.49
N ARG A 60 -5.80 -22.98 -1.81
CA ARG A 60 -5.55 -24.31 -2.38
C ARG A 60 -6.24 -24.48 -3.73
N GLY A 61 -5.53 -25.02 -4.71
CA GLY A 61 -6.01 -25.20 -6.08
C GLY A 61 -6.12 -23.90 -6.89
N ARG A 62 -5.44 -22.82 -6.48
CA ARG A 62 -5.51 -21.50 -7.12
C ARG A 62 -4.15 -21.08 -7.68
N LYS A 63 -4.17 -20.11 -8.58
CA LYS A 63 -3.02 -19.28 -8.93
C LYS A 63 -3.19 -17.91 -8.31
N VAL A 64 -2.17 -17.43 -7.62
CA VAL A 64 -2.13 -16.13 -6.97
C VAL A 64 -1.05 -15.30 -7.65
N TYR A 65 -1.43 -14.18 -8.23
CA TYR A 65 -0.50 -13.20 -8.79
C TYR A 65 -0.44 -12.00 -7.86
N LEU A 66 0.76 -11.59 -7.48
CA LEU A 66 1.01 -10.49 -6.57
C LEU A 66 1.84 -9.41 -7.26
N ASN A 67 1.25 -8.26 -7.43
CA ASN A 67 1.86 -7.04 -7.91
C ASN A 67 0.96 -5.88 -7.51
N VAL A 68 1.49 -4.76 -7.04
CA VAL A 68 0.67 -3.60 -6.69
C VAL A 68 -0.01 -3.08 -7.96
N GLU A 69 -1.31 -3.19 -8.04
CA GLU A 69 -2.10 -2.82 -9.21
C GLU A 69 -3.41 -2.13 -8.84
N LEU A 70 -3.78 -1.12 -9.64
CA LEU A 70 -5.08 -0.48 -9.53
C LEU A 70 -6.21 -1.42 -9.94
N GLY A 71 -7.13 -1.66 -9.01
CA GLY A 71 -8.30 -2.52 -9.22
C GLY A 71 -9.44 -1.90 -10.02
N ARG A 72 -9.21 -0.93 -10.88
CA ARG A 72 -10.27 -0.29 -11.66
C ARG A 72 -10.89 -1.26 -12.65
N GLY A 73 -12.19 -1.51 -12.51
CA GLY A 73 -12.98 -2.31 -13.43
C GLY A 73 -12.75 -3.81 -13.32
N ILE A 74 -12.01 -4.29 -12.34
CA ILE A 74 -11.82 -5.72 -12.11
C ILE A 74 -13.01 -6.27 -11.34
N LYS A 75 -13.67 -7.25 -11.93
CA LYS A 75 -14.72 -8.00 -11.27
C LYS A 75 -14.09 -9.14 -10.47
N PRO A 76 -14.61 -9.48 -9.28
CA PRO A 76 -14.21 -10.67 -8.57
C PRO A 76 -14.32 -11.89 -9.49
N ALA A 77 -13.34 -12.79 -9.43
CA ALA A 77 -13.36 -14.01 -10.21
C ALA A 77 -14.58 -14.86 -9.80
N VAL A 78 -15.52 -15.03 -10.71
CA VAL A 78 -16.67 -15.90 -10.50
C VAL A 78 -16.29 -17.29 -10.99
N GLY A 79 -16.36 -18.29 -10.13
CA GLY A 79 -16.02 -19.68 -10.45
C GLY A 79 -14.55 -20.06 -10.25
N GLY A 80 -13.72 -19.15 -9.79
CA GLY A 80 -12.40 -19.44 -9.23
C GLY A 80 -11.34 -19.89 -10.21
N LYS A 81 -11.50 -19.63 -11.50
CA LYS A 81 -10.52 -19.97 -12.53
C LYS A 81 -9.66 -18.78 -12.95
N ASP A 82 -10.12 -17.55 -12.73
CA ASP A 82 -9.44 -16.36 -13.15
C ASP A 82 -8.52 -15.84 -12.06
N ILE A 83 -7.33 -15.40 -12.45
CA ILE A 83 -6.38 -14.74 -11.56
C ILE A 83 -6.89 -13.31 -11.35
N LEU A 84 -7.22 -12.98 -10.11
CA LEU A 84 -7.54 -11.62 -9.73
C LEU A 84 -6.25 -10.79 -9.68
N ARG A 85 -6.14 -9.79 -10.55
CA ARG A 85 -4.95 -8.93 -10.64
C ARG A 85 -5.05 -7.63 -9.86
N ALA A 86 -6.23 -7.32 -9.32
CA ALA A 86 -6.43 -6.13 -8.51
C ALA A 86 -5.87 -6.33 -7.11
N ASN A 87 -4.64 -5.94 -6.92
CA ASN A 87 -3.97 -6.04 -5.64
C ASN A 87 -3.54 -4.64 -5.17
N TYR A 88 -4.27 -4.07 -4.25
CA TYR A 88 -3.85 -2.81 -3.64
C TYR A 88 -2.74 -3.00 -2.60
N CYS A 89 -2.79 -4.09 -1.85
CA CYS A 89 -1.78 -4.44 -0.86
C CYS A 89 -1.41 -5.93 -0.97
N PRO A 90 -0.71 -6.35 -2.03
CA PRO A 90 -0.22 -7.72 -2.14
C PRO A 90 0.93 -7.94 -1.16
N VAL A 91 0.90 -9.07 -0.45
CA VAL A 91 1.95 -9.46 0.48
C VAL A 91 2.44 -10.86 0.10
N PRO A 92 3.69 -11.05 -0.33
CA PRO A 92 4.21 -12.36 -0.74
C PRO A 92 4.52 -13.26 0.48
N PHE A 93 3.55 -13.35 1.39
CA PHE A 93 3.55 -14.19 2.57
C PHE A 93 2.31 -15.08 2.59
N MET A 94 2.53 -16.38 2.67
CA MET A 94 1.47 -17.35 2.83
C MET A 94 1.67 -18.18 4.10
N MET A 95 0.56 -18.66 4.65
CA MET A 95 0.50 -19.52 5.82
C MET A 95 -0.14 -20.85 5.45
N SER A 96 0.50 -21.96 5.82
CA SER A 96 0.01 -23.32 5.62
C SER A 96 -0.59 -23.89 6.89
N THR A 97 -1.69 -24.66 6.73
CA THR A 97 -2.29 -25.44 7.83
C THR A 97 -1.36 -26.53 8.38
N LYS A 98 -0.22 -26.79 7.74
CA LYS A 98 0.79 -27.73 8.22
C LYS A 98 1.73 -27.16 9.28
N GLY A 99 1.56 -25.87 9.65
CA GLY A 99 2.31 -25.24 10.74
C GLY A 99 3.55 -24.48 10.29
N TYR A 100 3.50 -23.86 9.11
CA TYR A 100 4.55 -22.98 8.61
C TYR A 100 3.99 -21.90 7.69
N GLY A 101 4.77 -20.83 7.52
CA GLY A 101 4.57 -19.82 6.49
C GLY A 101 5.78 -19.69 5.59
N LEU A 102 5.58 -19.19 4.38
CA LEU A 102 6.66 -18.79 3.48
C LEU A 102 6.51 -17.31 3.14
N PHE A 103 7.54 -16.53 3.40
CA PHE A 103 7.66 -15.15 2.98
C PHE A 103 8.70 -15.02 1.87
N PHE A 104 8.26 -14.67 0.67
CA PHE A 104 9.16 -14.47 -0.45
C PHE A 104 9.63 -13.01 -0.44
N HIS A 105 10.87 -12.81 0.00
CA HIS A 105 11.48 -11.48 0.17
C HIS A 105 11.96 -10.94 -1.18
N THR A 106 11.04 -10.35 -1.93
CA THR A 106 11.31 -9.82 -3.26
C THR A 106 10.49 -8.57 -3.55
N PRO A 107 11.06 -7.54 -4.19
CA PRO A 107 10.31 -6.37 -4.64
C PRO A 107 9.63 -6.59 -6.00
N PHE A 108 9.87 -7.71 -6.66
CA PHE A 108 9.31 -8.03 -7.96
C PHE A 108 7.92 -8.63 -7.85
N ALA A 109 7.16 -8.56 -8.96
CA ALA A 109 5.92 -9.30 -9.06
C ALA A 109 6.14 -10.80 -8.84
N THR A 110 5.19 -11.49 -8.18
CA THR A 110 5.26 -12.91 -7.92
C THR A 110 4.03 -13.66 -8.41
N GLU A 111 4.22 -14.91 -8.77
CA GLU A 111 3.15 -15.85 -9.06
C GLU A 111 3.28 -17.07 -8.15
N TRP A 112 2.18 -17.46 -7.52
CA TRP A 112 2.08 -18.62 -6.66
C TRP A 112 1.06 -19.58 -7.25
N ASN A 113 1.51 -20.78 -7.56
CA ASN A 113 0.65 -21.87 -8.01
C ASN A 113 0.41 -22.81 -6.83
N MET A 114 -0.76 -22.72 -6.23
CA MET A 114 -1.10 -23.41 -4.98
C MET A 114 -1.78 -24.75 -5.22
N GLY A 115 -1.27 -25.53 -6.18
CA GLY A 115 -1.87 -26.80 -6.57
C GLY A 115 -2.84 -26.67 -7.75
N TRP A 116 -2.79 -25.59 -8.52
CA TRP A 116 -3.60 -25.40 -9.73
C TRP A 116 -3.17 -26.32 -10.88
N ASP A 117 -1.86 -26.41 -11.13
CA ASP A 117 -1.33 -27.21 -12.24
C ASP A 117 -1.23 -28.69 -11.87
N SER A 118 -1.10 -29.02 -10.58
CA SER A 118 -1.00 -30.40 -10.05
C SER A 118 -1.45 -30.44 -8.59
N SER A 119 -2.07 -31.54 -8.20
CA SER A 119 -2.39 -31.82 -6.80
C SER A 119 -1.19 -32.23 -5.96
N ASP A 120 -0.04 -32.48 -6.58
CA ASP A 120 1.14 -33.06 -5.93
C ASP A 120 2.14 -32.00 -5.45
N TYR A 121 2.06 -30.79 -6.00
CA TYR A 121 2.98 -29.70 -5.65
C TYR A 121 2.33 -28.32 -5.73
N TYR A 122 2.93 -27.39 -5.00
CA TYR A 122 2.75 -25.97 -5.18
C TYR A 122 4.08 -25.31 -5.54
N SER A 123 4.05 -24.13 -6.14
CA SER A 123 5.26 -23.40 -6.53
C SER A 123 5.09 -21.90 -6.39
N PHE A 124 6.21 -21.21 -6.20
CA PHE A 124 6.25 -19.74 -6.22
C PHE A 124 7.41 -19.23 -7.07
N LYS A 125 7.16 -18.14 -7.77
CA LYS A 125 8.04 -17.57 -8.78
C LYS A 125 8.07 -16.06 -8.60
N ALA A 126 9.26 -15.42 -8.70
CA ALA A 126 9.42 -13.99 -8.86
C ALA A 126 9.88 -13.67 -10.30
N PHE A 127 9.38 -12.56 -10.83
CA PHE A 127 9.73 -12.08 -12.17
C PHE A 127 10.96 -11.17 -12.17
N GLY A 128 11.95 -11.54 -11.36
CA GLY A 128 13.25 -10.87 -11.22
C GLY A 128 13.86 -11.13 -9.84
N GLY A 129 15.10 -10.65 -9.64
CA GLY A 129 15.80 -10.76 -8.38
C GLY A 129 16.33 -12.16 -8.07
N ASP A 130 16.58 -12.39 -6.80
CA ASP A 130 17.12 -13.64 -6.26
C ASP A 130 16.02 -14.51 -5.67
N LEU A 131 16.33 -15.81 -5.51
CA LEU A 131 15.47 -16.74 -4.79
C LEU A 131 15.73 -16.59 -3.28
N ASP A 132 15.21 -15.52 -2.70
CA ASP A 132 15.30 -15.18 -1.28
C ASP A 132 13.95 -15.36 -0.62
N TYR A 133 13.82 -16.33 0.29
CA TYR A 133 12.59 -16.54 1.04
C TYR A 133 12.86 -17.03 2.45
N TYR A 134 11.93 -16.70 3.34
CA TYR A 134 11.96 -17.11 4.73
C TYR A 134 10.96 -18.24 4.96
N PHE A 135 11.44 -19.33 5.57
CA PHE A 135 10.57 -20.34 6.15
C PHE A 135 10.26 -19.93 7.60
N ILE A 136 8.99 -19.70 7.89
CA ILE A 136 8.50 -19.22 9.19
C ILE A 136 7.76 -20.37 9.86
N TYR A 137 8.40 -21.03 10.83
CA TYR A 137 7.73 -22.04 11.64
C TYR A 137 6.71 -21.42 12.57
N GLY A 138 5.52 -22.01 12.67
CA GLY A 138 4.46 -21.59 13.60
C GLY A 138 3.38 -22.66 13.68
N PRO A 139 3.10 -23.21 14.88
CA PRO A 139 2.09 -24.26 15.04
C PRO A 139 0.68 -23.77 14.75
N ASP A 140 0.48 -22.44 14.78
CA ASP A 140 -0.77 -21.74 14.52
C ASP A 140 -0.53 -20.42 13.76
N PHE A 141 -1.58 -19.85 13.21
CA PHE A 141 -1.50 -18.62 12.41
C PHE A 141 -1.06 -17.39 13.20
N TYR A 142 -1.42 -17.29 14.48
CA TYR A 142 -0.99 -16.17 15.33
C TYR A 142 0.52 -16.15 15.49
N THR A 143 1.11 -17.31 15.78
CA THR A 143 2.56 -17.47 15.88
C THR A 143 3.27 -17.17 14.56
N MET A 144 2.69 -17.57 13.42
CA MET A 144 3.25 -17.26 12.10
C MET A 144 3.24 -15.76 11.82
N VAL A 145 2.12 -15.09 12.07
CA VAL A 145 1.98 -13.63 11.89
C VAL A 145 2.89 -12.87 12.84
N ASP A 146 3.01 -13.30 14.09
CA ASP A 146 3.89 -12.69 15.08
C ASP A 146 5.35 -12.71 14.60
N ARG A 147 5.83 -13.87 14.16
CA ARG A 147 7.19 -14.04 13.61
C ARG A 147 7.41 -13.32 12.29
N TYR A 148 6.39 -13.29 11.42
CA TYR A 148 6.44 -12.51 10.20
C TYR A 148 6.59 -11.01 10.51
N THR A 149 5.83 -10.51 11.47
CA THR A 149 5.90 -9.09 11.88
C THR A 149 7.15 -8.76 12.71
N GLU A 150 7.77 -9.73 13.37
CA GLU A 150 9.13 -9.56 13.93
C GLU A 150 10.16 -9.29 12.83
N LEU A 151 9.99 -9.91 11.67
CA LEU A 151 10.88 -9.74 10.52
C LEU A 151 10.60 -8.45 9.75
N THR A 152 9.34 -8.12 9.50
CA THR A 152 8.91 -7.01 8.62
C THR A 152 8.56 -5.73 9.35
N GLY A 153 8.52 -5.75 10.67
CA GLY A 153 8.04 -4.67 11.53
C GLY A 153 6.65 -4.95 12.09
N LYS A 154 6.41 -4.50 13.31
CA LYS A 154 5.08 -4.55 13.93
C LYS A 154 4.35 -3.24 13.67
N SER A 155 3.03 -3.30 13.54
CA SER A 155 2.19 -2.10 13.40
C SER A 155 2.43 -1.12 14.56
N PRO A 156 2.69 0.15 14.27
CA PRO A 156 2.80 1.16 15.30
C PRO A 156 1.44 1.36 15.98
N MET A 157 1.48 1.76 17.24
CA MET A 157 0.25 2.08 17.95
C MET A 157 -0.34 3.39 17.44
N LEU A 158 -1.50 3.31 16.82
CA LEU A 158 -2.25 4.47 16.35
C LEU A 158 -2.75 5.35 17.50
N PRO A 159 -3.07 6.62 17.26
CA PRO A 159 -3.85 7.43 18.18
C PRO A 159 -5.20 6.75 18.49
N ARG A 160 -5.67 6.82 19.75
CA ARG A 160 -6.92 6.12 20.12
C ARG A 160 -8.12 6.52 19.26
N PHE A 161 -8.24 7.77 18.88
CA PHE A 161 -9.32 8.25 18.02
C PHE A 161 -9.25 7.72 16.58
N ALA A 162 -8.10 7.24 16.13
CA ALA A 162 -7.98 6.59 14.83
C ALA A 162 -8.67 5.22 14.76
N MET A 163 -9.13 4.69 15.90
CA MET A 163 -9.97 3.50 15.96
C MET A 163 -11.46 3.81 15.81
N GLY A 164 -11.83 5.11 15.72
CA GLY A 164 -13.19 5.57 15.50
C GLY A 164 -13.56 5.63 14.02
N LEU A 165 -14.74 6.22 13.73
CA LEU A 165 -15.20 6.37 12.36
C LEU A 165 -14.43 7.45 11.61
N HIS A 166 -13.91 7.13 10.44
CA HIS A 166 -13.30 8.04 9.49
C HIS A 166 -14.29 8.36 8.37
N VAL A 167 -14.55 9.64 8.15
CA VAL A 167 -15.44 10.10 7.10
C VAL A 167 -14.62 10.73 5.98
N GLY A 168 -14.80 10.23 4.76
CA GLY A 168 -14.17 10.80 3.57
C GLY A 168 -15.19 11.53 2.70
N THR A 169 -14.82 12.67 2.15
CA THR A 169 -15.63 13.27 1.09
C THR A 169 -15.44 12.45 -0.19
N TYR A 170 -16.51 12.30 -0.96
CA TYR A 170 -16.46 11.51 -2.17
C TYR A 170 -16.13 12.37 -3.39
N SER A 171 -15.15 11.95 -4.19
CA SER A 171 -14.77 12.66 -5.42
C SER A 171 -15.52 12.17 -6.66
N GLY A 172 -15.94 10.91 -6.67
CA GLY A 172 -16.59 10.32 -7.84
C GLY A 172 -17.97 10.92 -8.10
N GLY A 173 -18.09 11.75 -9.13
CA GLY A 173 -19.32 12.42 -9.49
C GLY A 173 -19.53 13.79 -8.84
N THR A 174 -18.72 14.20 -7.87
CA THR A 174 -18.84 15.52 -7.21
C THR A 174 -18.06 16.64 -7.92
N TRP A 175 -17.23 16.31 -8.90
CA TRP A 175 -16.37 17.24 -9.62
C TRP A 175 -17.10 18.47 -10.21
N LYS A 176 -18.37 18.29 -10.59
CA LYS A 176 -19.23 19.34 -11.15
C LYS A 176 -20.14 19.98 -10.09
N ASN A 177 -20.11 19.49 -8.85
CA ASN A 177 -20.91 20.02 -7.76
C ASN A 177 -20.04 20.93 -6.90
N GLU A 178 -20.08 22.23 -7.17
CA GLU A 178 -19.27 23.24 -6.47
C GLU A 178 -19.64 23.33 -4.98
N GLU A 179 -20.89 23.08 -4.63
CA GLU A 179 -21.32 23.08 -3.23
C GLU A 179 -20.59 22.02 -2.42
N MET A 180 -20.52 20.78 -2.95
CA MET A 180 -19.84 19.65 -2.30
C MET A 180 -18.31 19.72 -2.42
N THR A 181 -17.78 20.60 -3.26
CA THR A 181 -16.34 20.75 -3.51
C THR A 181 -15.85 22.15 -3.16
N SER A 182 -16.27 22.65 -2.01
CA SER A 182 -15.94 23.97 -1.48
C SER A 182 -15.53 23.88 -0.01
N ASP A 183 -14.93 24.95 0.50
CA ASP A 183 -14.55 25.11 1.91
C ASP A 183 -15.74 25.14 2.89
N LYS A 184 -16.97 25.31 2.38
CA LYS A 184 -18.20 25.30 3.18
C LYS A 184 -18.74 23.89 3.46
N TYR A 185 -18.49 22.96 2.55
CA TYR A 185 -19.06 21.60 2.65
C TYR A 185 -18.52 20.78 3.83
N PRO A 186 -17.20 20.70 4.08
CA PRO A 186 -16.67 19.89 5.17
C PRO A 186 -17.19 20.28 6.56
N PRO A 187 -17.24 21.57 6.95
CA PRO A 187 -17.86 21.99 8.20
C PRO A 187 -19.36 21.69 8.29
N ALA A 188 -20.10 21.88 7.18
CA ALA A 188 -21.53 21.58 7.12
C ALA A 188 -21.79 20.08 7.27
N LEU A 189 -20.97 19.22 6.64
CA LEU A 189 -21.03 17.76 6.80
C LEU A 189 -20.76 17.36 8.25
N CYS A 190 -19.72 17.93 8.87
CA CYS A 190 -19.40 17.66 10.27
C CYS A 190 -20.57 18.02 11.19
N LYS A 191 -21.15 19.21 10.98
CA LYS A 191 -22.30 19.70 11.75
C LYS A 191 -23.48 18.73 11.63
N ARG A 192 -23.84 18.37 10.40
CA ARG A 192 -24.94 17.43 10.14
C ARG A 192 -24.72 16.07 10.81
N LEU A 193 -23.53 15.51 10.69
CA LEU A 193 -23.22 14.23 11.34
C LEU A 193 -23.37 14.30 12.86
N ARG A 194 -22.97 15.43 13.49
CA ARG A 194 -23.17 15.63 14.93
C ARG A 194 -24.64 15.77 15.31
N GLU A 195 -25.43 16.52 14.53
CA GLU A 195 -26.87 16.71 14.73
C GLU A 195 -27.64 15.38 14.59
N GLU A 196 -27.22 14.51 13.66
CA GLU A 196 -27.79 13.16 13.46
C GLU A 196 -27.26 12.13 14.47
N GLY A 197 -26.39 12.54 15.41
CA GLY A 197 -25.84 11.66 16.43
C GLY A 197 -24.83 10.65 15.90
N VAL A 198 -24.27 10.84 14.72
CA VAL A 198 -23.24 9.96 14.15
C VAL A 198 -21.89 10.25 14.81
N PRO A 199 -21.31 9.31 15.58
CA PRO A 199 -19.98 9.49 16.13
C PRO A 199 -18.93 9.33 15.04
N PHE A 200 -18.05 10.30 14.89
CA PHE A 200 -16.87 10.23 14.00
C PHE A 200 -15.73 11.04 14.59
N ASP A 201 -14.51 10.67 14.26
CA ASP A 201 -13.31 11.28 14.81
C ASP A 201 -12.44 11.96 13.75
N LEU A 202 -12.46 11.45 12.54
CA LEU A 202 -11.59 11.88 11.44
C LEU A 202 -12.41 12.26 10.22
N LEU A 203 -11.96 13.30 9.55
CA LEU A 203 -12.47 13.70 8.24
C LEU A 203 -11.31 13.77 7.26
N TRP A 204 -11.51 13.38 6.02
CA TRP A 204 -10.54 13.61 4.97
C TRP A 204 -11.22 14.05 3.67
N LEU A 205 -10.59 14.99 2.99
CA LEU A 205 -11.06 15.51 1.72
C LEU A 205 -10.44 14.71 0.58
N ASP A 206 -11.29 14.13 -0.26
CA ASP A 206 -10.85 13.49 -1.48
C ASP A 206 -10.29 14.49 -2.48
N SER A 207 -9.78 14.03 -3.57
CA SER A 207 -8.98 14.75 -4.57
C SER A 207 -9.57 16.09 -5.08
N THR A 208 -10.83 16.36 -4.82
CA THR A 208 -11.53 17.59 -5.27
C THR A 208 -11.12 18.88 -4.56
N TRP A 209 -10.36 18.81 -3.47
CA TRP A 209 -9.87 19.99 -2.76
C TRP A 209 -8.80 20.76 -3.56
N ARG A 210 -7.97 20.00 -4.30
CA ARG A 210 -6.81 20.55 -4.99
C ARG A 210 -7.12 21.03 -6.40
N LEU A 211 -6.32 21.94 -6.88
CA LEU A 211 -6.37 22.42 -8.25
C LEU A 211 -5.96 21.27 -9.21
N PHE A 212 -6.73 21.13 -10.28
CA PHE A 212 -6.49 20.17 -11.36
C PHE A 212 -5.98 20.90 -12.62
N ASN A 213 -4.87 21.51 -12.51
CA ASN A 213 -4.22 22.09 -13.68
C ASN A 213 -3.01 21.23 -13.99
N THR A 214 -3.25 20.08 -14.61
CA THR A 214 -2.22 19.05 -14.66
C THR A 214 -1.53 19.03 -16.00
N THR A 215 -0.24 19.18 -15.99
CA THR A 215 0.64 18.92 -17.13
C THR A 215 0.46 17.49 -17.66
N TYR A 216 0.02 16.56 -16.81
CA TYR A 216 -0.12 15.14 -17.13
C TYR A 216 -1.58 14.67 -17.27
N GLY A 217 -2.57 15.55 -17.15
CA GLY A 217 -3.99 15.19 -17.31
C GLY A 217 -4.58 14.23 -16.26
N ASN A 218 -3.81 13.78 -15.28
CA ASN A 218 -4.20 12.76 -14.30
C ASN A 218 -4.23 13.22 -12.84
N GLY A 219 -4.17 14.50 -12.61
CA GLY A 219 -4.29 15.04 -11.28
C GLY A 219 -3.05 14.83 -10.43
N GLY A 220 -1.89 15.27 -10.89
CA GLY A 220 -0.72 15.49 -10.05
C GLY A 220 -1.07 16.44 -8.89
N CYS A 221 -0.20 16.55 -7.92
CA CYS A 221 -0.41 17.39 -6.73
C CYS A 221 0.51 18.61 -6.78
N CYS A 222 -0.06 19.80 -6.93
CA CYS A 222 0.66 21.07 -6.81
C CYS A 222 0.50 21.72 -5.43
N PHE A 223 -0.31 21.13 -4.53
CA PHE A 223 -0.65 21.65 -3.21
C PHE A 223 -1.29 23.04 -3.24
N GLU A 224 -1.97 23.36 -4.31
CA GLU A 224 -2.80 24.57 -4.44
C GLU A 224 -4.28 24.20 -4.43
N TRP A 225 -5.08 25.08 -3.83
CA TRP A 225 -6.51 24.88 -3.63
C TRP A 225 -7.31 25.24 -4.88
N ARG A 226 -8.41 24.55 -5.11
CA ARG A 226 -9.39 24.99 -6.09
C ARG A 226 -9.96 26.35 -5.69
N ASN A 227 -10.40 27.10 -6.69
CA ASN A 227 -10.99 28.42 -6.51
C ASN A 227 -12.29 28.42 -5.67
N THR A 228 -12.92 27.28 -5.47
CA THR A 228 -14.08 27.08 -4.59
C THR A 228 -13.72 27.00 -3.11
N PHE A 229 -12.45 26.81 -2.78
CA PHE A 229 -11.93 26.86 -1.41
C PHE A 229 -11.34 28.24 -1.17
N LYS A 230 -12.18 29.18 -0.70
CA LYS A 230 -11.80 30.60 -0.51
C LYS A 230 -11.02 30.84 0.77
N ASP A 231 -11.36 30.11 1.83
CA ASP A 231 -10.68 30.17 3.12
C ASP A 231 -10.49 28.76 3.72
N PRO A 232 -9.52 27.99 3.22
CA PRO A 232 -9.27 26.66 3.74
C PRO A 232 -8.89 26.63 5.22
N LYS A 233 -8.24 27.69 5.72
CA LYS A 233 -7.90 27.78 7.15
C LYS A 233 -9.15 27.84 8.01
N ALA A 234 -10.09 28.73 7.70
CA ALA A 234 -11.36 28.83 8.42
C ALA A 234 -12.18 27.53 8.31
N MET A 235 -12.09 26.82 7.19
CA MET A 235 -12.68 25.48 7.03
C MET A 235 -12.10 24.49 8.05
N PHE A 236 -10.78 24.40 8.18
CA PHE A 236 -10.15 23.52 9.17
C PHE A 236 -10.55 23.90 10.59
N ASP A 237 -10.47 25.18 10.93
CA ASP A 237 -10.82 25.68 12.25
C ASP A 237 -12.29 25.34 12.61
N SER A 238 -13.20 25.48 11.64
CA SER A 238 -14.62 25.14 11.80
C SER A 238 -14.86 23.64 11.98
N CYS A 239 -14.09 22.77 11.32
CA CYS A 239 -14.16 21.34 11.53
C CYS A 239 -13.64 20.97 12.94
N TYR A 240 -12.52 21.54 13.36
CA TYR A 240 -11.95 21.29 14.67
C TYR A 240 -12.85 21.79 15.83
N ALA A 241 -13.53 22.92 15.62
CA ALA A 241 -14.53 23.43 16.57
C ALA A 241 -15.69 22.43 16.81
N GLN A 242 -15.92 21.50 15.89
CA GLN A 242 -16.91 20.42 16.00
C GLN A 242 -16.31 19.12 16.55
N ASN A 243 -15.17 19.20 17.22
CA ASN A 243 -14.48 18.07 17.86
C ASN A 243 -14.01 16.99 16.88
N VAL A 244 -13.74 17.36 15.62
CA VAL A 244 -12.98 16.50 14.71
C VAL A 244 -11.53 16.44 15.21
N LYS A 245 -10.92 15.28 15.30
CA LYS A 245 -9.57 15.12 15.85
C LYS A 245 -8.48 15.41 14.82
N MET A 246 -8.69 14.96 13.61
CA MET A 246 -7.82 15.26 12.47
C MET A 246 -8.63 15.47 11.20
N VAL A 247 -8.21 16.44 10.41
CA VAL A 247 -8.67 16.61 9.02
C VAL A 247 -7.48 16.33 8.09
N GLY A 248 -7.69 15.43 7.15
CA GLY A 248 -6.67 15.01 6.18
C GLY A 248 -7.03 15.35 4.76
N LEU A 249 -6.07 15.22 3.88
CA LEU A 249 -6.21 15.52 2.46
C LEU A 249 -5.72 14.36 1.60
N HIS A 250 -6.46 14.06 0.54
CA HIS A 250 -6.01 13.16 -0.51
C HIS A 250 -4.87 13.79 -1.29
N ILE A 251 -3.78 13.05 -1.45
CA ILE A 251 -2.62 13.45 -2.25
C ILE A 251 -2.21 12.35 -3.22
N ARG A 252 -1.34 12.71 -4.16
CA ARG A 252 -0.65 11.77 -5.06
C ARG A 252 0.85 11.98 -5.01
N SER A 253 1.58 10.94 -5.32
CA SER A 253 3.04 10.93 -5.41
C SER A 253 3.60 11.74 -6.59
N ILE A 254 2.76 12.01 -7.59
CA ILE A 254 3.10 12.77 -8.78
C ILE A 254 2.90 14.26 -8.48
N LEU A 255 3.93 15.06 -8.73
CA LEU A 255 3.83 16.52 -8.65
C LEU A 255 3.28 17.13 -9.93
N ASP A 256 2.76 18.34 -9.81
CA ASP A 256 2.34 19.17 -10.92
C ASP A 256 2.74 20.63 -10.68
N ASN A 257 2.69 21.44 -11.72
CA ASN A 257 2.87 22.88 -11.59
C ASN A 257 1.50 23.53 -11.30
N GLY A 258 1.46 24.32 -10.25
CA GLY A 258 0.35 25.22 -9.99
C GLY A 258 0.56 26.59 -10.67
N PRO A 259 -0.49 27.43 -10.79
CA PRO A 259 -0.37 28.77 -11.33
C PRO A 259 0.48 29.71 -10.46
N GLU A 260 0.53 29.49 -9.16
CA GLU A 260 1.28 30.35 -8.23
C GLU A 260 2.71 29.80 -8.00
N TYR A 261 2.88 28.47 -8.06
CA TYR A 261 4.16 27.84 -7.78
C TYR A 261 4.41 26.63 -8.68
N HIS A 262 5.47 26.70 -9.45
CA HIS A 262 5.88 25.62 -10.35
C HIS A 262 6.61 24.51 -9.61
N LEU A 263 5.87 23.78 -8.79
CA LEU A 263 6.42 22.77 -7.87
C LEU A 263 7.17 21.65 -8.60
N LEU A 264 6.60 21.16 -9.70
CA LEU A 264 7.22 20.10 -10.51
C LEU A 264 8.54 20.55 -11.12
N ASP A 265 8.58 21.75 -11.72
CA ASP A 265 9.80 22.24 -12.37
C ASP A 265 10.93 22.39 -11.34
N LYS A 266 10.61 22.94 -10.17
CA LYS A 266 11.58 23.04 -9.07
C LYS A 266 12.06 21.69 -8.54
N ALA A 267 11.15 20.70 -8.48
CA ALA A 267 11.53 19.35 -8.09
C ALA A 267 12.50 18.72 -9.08
N ARG A 268 12.29 18.94 -10.38
CA ARG A 268 13.19 18.47 -11.43
C ARG A 268 14.55 19.16 -11.39
N GLU A 269 14.55 20.48 -11.29
CA GLU A 269 15.79 21.27 -11.21
C GLU A 269 16.69 20.84 -10.04
N GLN A 270 16.10 20.41 -8.94
CA GLN A 270 16.79 19.98 -7.73
C GLN A 270 17.00 18.47 -7.62
N GLY A 271 16.62 17.70 -8.64
CA GLY A 271 16.81 16.25 -8.66
C GLY A 271 15.93 15.46 -7.68
N ASN A 272 14.78 16.02 -7.27
CA ASN A 272 13.89 15.41 -6.28
C ASN A 272 12.83 14.47 -6.89
N VAL A 273 12.88 14.23 -8.21
CA VAL A 273 11.97 13.32 -8.91
C VAL A 273 12.66 12.05 -9.36
N LEU A 274 11.92 10.95 -9.38
CA LEU A 274 12.36 9.69 -10.00
C LEU A 274 12.33 9.82 -11.51
N TYR A 275 13.37 9.31 -12.17
CA TYR A 275 13.47 9.20 -13.61
C TYR A 275 13.14 10.50 -14.38
N PRO A 276 13.96 11.56 -14.24
CA PRO A 276 13.80 12.75 -15.07
C PRO A 276 13.81 12.36 -16.55
N GLY A 277 12.78 12.82 -17.30
CA GLY A 277 12.62 12.47 -18.73
C GLY A 277 11.87 11.17 -19.01
N ALA A 278 11.33 10.49 -17.99
CA ALA A 278 10.44 9.33 -18.18
C ALA A 278 9.06 9.76 -18.72
N LYS A 279 8.33 8.82 -19.36
CA LYS A 279 6.98 9.07 -19.90
C LYS A 279 6.00 9.60 -18.83
N ILE A 280 6.19 9.22 -17.57
CA ILE A 280 5.49 9.77 -16.42
C ILE A 280 6.55 10.43 -15.54
N GLU A 281 6.72 11.72 -15.72
CA GLU A 281 7.61 12.54 -14.92
C GLU A 281 6.87 13.09 -13.70
N GLY A 282 7.64 13.51 -12.70
CA GLY A 282 7.11 14.21 -11.55
C GLY A 282 6.81 13.34 -10.34
N VAL A 283 7.12 12.05 -10.39
CA VAL A 283 7.06 11.19 -9.19
C VAL A 283 8.19 11.59 -8.24
N VAL A 284 7.83 11.95 -7.02
CA VAL A 284 8.82 12.28 -5.99
C VAL A 284 9.68 11.05 -5.67
N ASN A 285 10.98 11.28 -5.50
CA ASN A 285 11.89 10.21 -5.05
C ASN A 285 11.76 9.97 -3.54
N PHE A 286 10.73 9.23 -3.13
CA PHE A 286 10.51 8.90 -1.70
C PHE A 286 11.56 7.95 -1.11
N PHE A 287 12.47 7.41 -1.91
CA PHE A 287 13.62 6.64 -1.41
C PHE A 287 14.80 7.54 -0.99
N ASP A 288 14.77 8.82 -1.33
CA ASP A 288 15.79 9.78 -0.92
C ASP A 288 15.25 10.70 0.19
N PRO A 289 15.79 10.64 1.42
CA PRO A 289 15.38 11.52 2.51
C PRO A 289 15.42 13.02 2.17
N LYS A 290 16.38 13.46 1.34
CA LYS A 290 16.47 14.86 0.90
C LYS A 290 15.28 15.27 0.03
N ALA A 291 14.86 14.38 -0.87
CA ALA A 291 13.67 14.61 -1.70
C ALA A 291 12.41 14.61 -0.86
N VAL A 292 12.32 13.76 0.18
CA VAL A 292 11.22 13.75 1.15
C VAL A 292 11.17 15.06 1.95
N ASP A 293 12.31 15.54 2.46
CA ASP A 293 12.38 16.81 3.18
C ASP A 293 11.96 17.97 2.29
N TRP A 294 12.48 18.03 1.08
CA TRP A 294 12.12 19.04 0.11
C TRP A 294 10.63 19.02 -0.24
N TRP A 295 10.06 17.83 -0.49
CA TRP A 295 8.63 17.64 -0.77
C TRP A 295 7.75 18.09 0.41
N TRP A 296 8.18 17.78 1.62
CA TRP A 296 7.50 18.24 2.82
C TRP A 296 7.48 19.77 2.91
N GLU A 297 8.64 20.40 2.79
CA GLU A 297 8.80 21.84 2.94
C GLU A 297 8.12 22.66 1.83
N ASN A 298 8.25 22.21 0.58
CA ASN A 298 7.77 22.97 -0.59
C ASN A 298 6.33 22.59 -1.01
N GLY A 299 5.85 21.42 -0.62
CA GLY A 299 4.53 20.90 -0.94
C GLY A 299 3.61 20.82 0.26
N VAL A 300 3.81 19.83 1.12
CA VAL A 300 2.87 19.47 2.20
C VAL A 300 2.70 20.59 3.23
N MET A 301 3.76 21.31 3.55
CA MET A 301 3.71 22.43 4.51
C MET A 301 2.72 23.53 4.10
N LYS A 302 2.42 23.70 2.83
CA LYS A 302 1.40 24.64 2.36
C LYS A 302 0.01 24.32 2.92
N VAL A 303 -0.27 23.06 3.18
CA VAL A 303 -1.56 22.60 3.72
C VAL A 303 -1.48 22.23 5.19
N ALA A 304 -0.35 21.70 5.66
CA ALA A 304 -0.14 21.38 7.06
C ALA A 304 -0.16 22.63 7.96
N SER A 305 0.47 23.73 7.52
CA SER A 305 0.56 24.99 8.27
C SER A 305 -0.79 25.68 8.50
N ILE A 306 -1.80 25.35 7.68
CA ILE A 306 -3.16 25.93 7.81
C ILE A 306 -4.16 24.97 8.43
N GLY A 307 -3.76 23.72 8.74
CA GLY A 307 -4.64 22.82 9.52
C GLY A 307 -4.74 21.38 9.08
N ALA A 308 -4.17 20.94 7.94
CA ALA A 308 -4.14 19.53 7.61
C ALA A 308 -3.24 18.77 8.59
N LYS A 309 -3.72 17.64 9.13
CA LYS A 309 -2.98 16.85 10.15
C LYS A 309 -2.56 15.47 9.69
N PHE A 310 -3.04 15.00 8.55
CA PHE A 310 -2.61 13.77 7.90
C PHE A 310 -2.94 13.81 6.42
N VAL A 311 -2.50 12.82 5.69
CA VAL A 311 -2.86 12.66 4.28
C VAL A 311 -3.37 11.25 4.00
N LYS A 312 -4.17 11.16 2.95
CA LYS A 312 -4.50 9.90 2.28
C LYS A 312 -3.67 9.81 1.02
N THR A 313 -2.72 8.91 1.00
CA THR A 313 -1.90 8.61 -0.19
C THR A 313 -2.69 7.77 -1.18
N ASP A 314 -2.70 8.18 -2.43
CA ASP A 314 -3.44 7.51 -3.49
C ASP A 314 -2.55 7.32 -4.72
N VAL A 315 -2.67 6.17 -5.34
CA VAL A 315 -2.00 5.81 -6.59
C VAL A 315 -0.54 6.27 -6.64
N GLY A 316 0.31 5.54 -5.98
CA GLY A 316 1.74 5.85 -5.97
C GLY A 316 2.57 4.99 -6.91
N GLY A 317 2.14 3.76 -7.15
CA GLY A 317 3.01 2.73 -7.65
C GLY A 317 2.82 2.29 -9.09
N THR A 318 1.98 2.94 -9.87
CA THR A 318 1.66 2.50 -11.24
C THR A 318 2.79 2.74 -12.26
N MET A 319 3.98 2.97 -11.78
CA MET A 319 5.13 3.24 -12.63
C MET A 319 5.88 1.96 -12.93
N ASP A 320 6.38 1.82 -14.13
CA ASP A 320 7.25 0.74 -14.56
C ASP A 320 8.65 0.89 -13.92
N LEU A 321 8.67 0.86 -12.59
CA LEU A 321 9.85 0.96 -11.76
C LEU A 321 10.42 -0.44 -11.53
N LYS A 322 11.11 -1.00 -12.48
CA LYS A 322 11.70 -2.35 -12.36
C LYS A 322 12.39 -2.53 -11.00
N GLY A 323 11.92 -3.49 -10.20
CA GLY A 323 12.45 -3.78 -8.88
C GLY A 323 12.10 -2.78 -7.79
N LEU A 324 11.37 -1.69 -8.08
CA LEU A 324 10.92 -0.71 -7.08
C LEU A 324 9.39 -0.60 -7.01
N HIS A 325 8.68 -1.10 -8.02
CA HIS A 325 7.24 -0.93 -8.17
C HIS A 325 6.45 -1.30 -6.91
N ASN A 326 6.68 -2.49 -6.36
CA ASN A 326 5.94 -2.98 -5.21
C ASN A 326 6.37 -2.33 -3.88
N ILE A 327 7.59 -1.86 -3.75
CA ILE A 327 8.09 -1.21 -2.53
C ILE A 327 7.89 0.31 -2.52
N PHE A 328 7.60 0.91 -3.66
CA PHE A 328 7.35 2.35 -3.75
C PHE A 328 6.20 2.82 -2.84
N PRO A 329 5.04 2.13 -2.77
CA PRO A 329 3.97 2.51 -1.86
C PRO A 329 4.39 2.56 -0.39
N LEU A 330 5.33 1.72 0.05
CA LEU A 330 5.87 1.75 1.42
C LEU A 330 6.58 3.08 1.70
N ALA A 331 7.54 3.44 0.85
CA ALA A 331 8.29 4.69 0.98
C ALA A 331 7.35 5.91 0.88
N TYR A 332 6.37 5.86 -0.01
CA TYR A 332 5.37 6.93 -0.17
C TYR A 332 4.43 7.06 1.03
N ALA A 333 4.04 5.98 1.67
CA ALA A 333 3.18 6.01 2.87
C ALA A 333 3.97 6.42 4.13
N GLU A 334 5.21 5.95 4.24
CA GLU A 334 6.09 6.23 5.38
C GLU A 334 6.45 7.72 5.48
N ALA A 335 6.73 8.37 4.36
CA ALA A 335 7.15 9.76 4.33
C ALA A 335 6.14 10.70 5.03
N PRO A 336 4.86 10.78 4.65
CA PRO A 336 3.89 11.61 5.35
C PRO A 336 3.61 11.12 6.77
N TYR A 337 3.63 9.80 7.03
CA TYR A 337 3.44 9.25 8.37
C TYR A 337 4.46 9.85 9.34
N ARG A 338 5.75 9.78 9.04
CA ARG A 338 6.84 10.30 9.89
C ARG A 338 6.78 11.82 10.00
N LYS A 339 6.61 12.52 8.89
CA LYS A 339 6.58 13.98 8.87
C LYS A 339 5.41 14.56 9.65
N PHE A 340 4.21 14.01 9.53
CA PHE A 340 3.06 14.47 10.32
C PHE A 340 3.14 14.05 11.79
N GLN A 341 3.74 12.89 12.10
CA GLN A 341 4.00 12.49 13.48
C GLN A 341 4.89 13.51 14.20
N GLU A 342 5.97 13.92 13.56
CA GLU A 342 6.90 14.93 14.07
C GLU A 342 6.23 16.31 14.16
N TYR A 343 5.61 16.76 13.08
CA TYR A 343 4.96 18.07 13.00
C TYR A 343 3.82 18.24 14.00
N ASN A 344 2.98 17.23 14.15
CA ASN A 344 1.85 17.26 15.08
C ASN A 344 2.27 16.94 16.53
N ASN A 345 3.49 16.50 16.77
CA ASN A 345 3.99 16.01 18.05
C ASN A 345 3.03 14.96 18.69
N MET A 346 2.60 14.01 17.88
CA MET A 346 1.70 12.93 18.31
C MET A 346 1.88 11.70 17.42
N ARG A 347 1.33 10.56 17.82
CA ARG A 347 1.35 9.34 17.00
C ARG A 347 0.85 9.63 15.58
N GLY A 348 1.60 9.15 14.59
CA GLY A 348 1.29 9.35 13.18
C GLY A 348 0.05 8.59 12.72
N LEU A 349 -0.51 9.07 11.64
CA LEU A 349 -1.56 8.42 10.87
C LEU A 349 -1.37 8.78 9.39
N THR A 350 -1.44 7.77 8.53
CA THR A 350 -1.55 7.94 7.09
C THR A 350 -2.56 6.94 6.57
N HIS A 351 -3.53 7.41 5.81
CA HIS A 351 -4.36 6.51 5.02
C HIS A 351 -3.59 6.17 3.74
N THR A 352 -3.43 4.90 3.46
CA THR A 352 -2.84 4.48 2.19
C THR A 352 -3.81 3.62 1.41
N ARG A 353 -3.78 3.75 0.09
CA ARG A 353 -4.53 2.90 -0.81
C ARG A 353 -3.72 1.69 -1.24
N GLU A 354 -2.42 1.87 -1.38
CA GLU A 354 -1.51 0.85 -1.87
C GLU A 354 -0.48 0.51 -0.79
N GLY A 355 -0.12 -0.76 -0.73
CA GLY A 355 0.86 -1.27 0.22
C GLY A 355 1.57 -2.51 -0.28
N TYR A 356 2.52 -2.98 0.51
CA TYR A 356 3.28 -4.20 0.29
C TYR A 356 3.73 -4.77 1.62
N ALA A 357 4.50 -5.86 1.63
CA ALA A 357 5.09 -6.42 2.86
C ALA A 357 5.86 -5.33 3.64
N GLY A 358 5.51 -5.13 4.88
CA GLY A 358 6.10 -4.09 5.74
C GLY A 358 5.31 -2.79 5.84
N ILE A 359 4.10 -2.71 5.27
CA ILE A 359 3.24 -1.51 5.34
C ILE A 359 2.64 -1.28 6.74
N GLN A 360 2.60 -2.27 7.57
CA GLN A 360 2.04 -2.24 8.93
C GLN A 360 2.79 -1.30 9.88
#